data_c30afe4fed7c6f1b1439829bb26d2c19
#
_entry.id   c30afe4fed7c6f1b1439829bb26d2c19
#
_cell.length_a   1.000
_cell.length_b   1.000
_cell.length_c   1.000
_cell.angle_alpha   90.00
_cell.angle_beta   90.00
_cell.angle_gamma   90.00
#
_symmetry.space_group_name_H-M   'P 1'
#
loop_
_entity.id
_entity.type
_entity.pdbx_description
1 polymer ?
#
loop_
_entity_poly.entity_id
_entity_poly.type
_entity_poly.pdbx_seq_one_letter_code
_entity_poly.pdbx_strand_id
1 'polypeptide(L)'
;MWLTPLQALSRYAAGEIDLIAPQIMSLYQLKMHRTVHEALQEARQCPPALVEPHPFDQDGQRILCYPGDPQHPVASRAMRGPTRLLLVRGRFVPQSGMTELLD
;
A
#
# COMPACT_ATOMS: atom_id res chain seq x y z
N MET A 1 12.93 -11.07 14.23
CA MET A 1 13.67 -9.98 13.56
C MET A 1 12.84 -8.70 13.59
N TRP A 2 13.47 -7.59 13.88
CA TRP A 2 12.81 -6.28 13.89
C TRP A 2 13.20 -5.50 12.65
N LEU A 3 12.20 -4.96 11.93
CA LEU A 3 12.40 -4.16 10.73
C LEU A 3 11.62 -2.86 10.85
N THR A 4 12.18 -1.77 10.34
CA THR A 4 11.38 -0.56 10.12
C THR A 4 10.42 -0.81 8.95
N PRO A 5 9.32 -0.04 8.84
CA PRO A 5 8.43 -0.17 7.68
C PRO A 5 9.16 -0.05 6.34
N LEU A 6 10.08 0.90 6.23
CA LEU A 6 10.86 1.07 4.99
C LEU A 6 11.76 -0.13 4.72
N GLN A 7 12.41 -0.67 5.74
CA GLN A 7 13.24 -1.88 5.58
C GLN A 7 12.41 -3.06 5.10
N ALA A 8 11.21 -3.25 5.65
CA ALA A 8 10.32 -4.33 5.23
C ALA A 8 9.91 -4.17 3.76
N LEU A 9 9.52 -2.96 3.35
CA LEU A 9 9.17 -2.68 1.95
C LEU A 9 10.36 -2.86 1.02
N SER A 10 11.57 -2.46 1.44
CA SER A 10 12.79 -2.65 0.65
C SER A 10 13.09 -4.12 0.43
N ARG A 11 12.94 -4.95 1.46
CA ARG A 11 13.13 -6.40 1.34
C ARG A 11 12.08 -7.05 0.46
N TYR A 12 10.84 -6.56 0.54
CA TYR A 12 9.78 -7.03 -0.35
C TYR A 12 10.12 -6.69 -1.81
N ALA A 13 10.54 -5.45 -2.08
CA ALA A 13 10.91 -5.02 -3.42
C ALA A 13 12.08 -5.85 -3.98
N ALA A 14 13.03 -6.23 -3.13
CA ALA A 14 14.16 -7.06 -3.50
C ALA A 14 13.81 -8.56 -3.66
N GLY A 15 12.58 -8.95 -3.32
CA GLY A 15 12.17 -10.35 -3.42
C GLY A 15 12.62 -11.23 -2.25
N GLU A 16 13.07 -10.62 -1.16
CA GLU A 16 13.59 -11.36 0.00
C GLU A 16 12.49 -11.83 0.96
N ILE A 17 11.36 -11.11 0.99
CA ILE A 17 10.20 -11.49 1.79
C ILE A 17 8.92 -11.33 0.97
N ASP A 18 7.84 -11.98 1.40
CA ASP A 18 6.53 -11.85 0.78
C ASP A 18 5.61 -11.03 1.66
N LEU A 19 4.79 -10.19 1.03
CA LEU A 19 3.75 -9.40 1.69
C LEU A 19 2.47 -9.46 0.88
N ILE A 20 1.33 -9.47 1.56
CA ILE A 20 0.03 -9.34 0.92
C ILE A 20 -0.37 -7.86 0.85
N ALA A 21 -1.37 -7.55 0.02
CA ALA A 21 -1.77 -6.16 -0.23
C ALA A 21 -2.05 -5.34 1.04
N PRO A 22 -2.82 -5.83 2.04
CA PRO A 22 -3.05 -5.06 3.26
C PRO A 22 -1.76 -4.73 4.02
N GLN A 23 -0.82 -5.68 4.05
CA GLN A 23 0.48 -5.46 4.70
C GLN A 23 1.29 -4.40 3.99
N ILE A 24 1.33 -4.44 2.65
CA ILE A 24 2.04 -3.46 1.83
C ILE A 24 1.50 -2.06 2.11
N MET A 25 0.18 -1.90 2.05
CA MET A 25 -0.44 -0.58 2.24
C MET A 25 -0.29 -0.07 3.67
N SER A 26 -0.37 -0.96 4.68
CA SER A 26 -0.15 -0.57 6.07
C SER A 26 1.29 -0.11 6.31
N LEU A 27 2.26 -0.86 5.79
CA LEU A 27 3.67 -0.48 5.91
C LEU A 27 3.96 0.83 5.17
N TYR A 28 3.32 1.04 4.02
CA TYR A 28 3.47 2.30 3.30
C TYR A 28 2.99 3.49 4.15
N GLN A 29 1.84 3.37 4.81
CA GLN A 29 1.36 4.43 5.69
C GLN A 29 2.33 4.66 6.86
N LEU A 30 2.81 3.59 7.49
CA LEU A 30 3.70 3.69 8.64
C LEU A 30 5.06 4.28 8.30
N LYS A 31 5.59 4.04 7.10
CA LYS A 31 6.91 4.57 6.73
C LYS A 31 6.93 6.10 6.63
N MET A 32 5.77 6.74 6.52
CA MET A 32 5.65 8.19 6.46
C MET A 32 5.94 8.86 7.81
N HIS A 33 6.01 8.07 8.88
CA HIS A 33 6.29 8.56 10.23
C HIS A 33 7.72 8.21 10.64
N ARG A 34 8.39 9.15 11.29
CA ARG A 34 9.76 8.93 11.78
C ARG A 34 9.78 8.18 13.10
N THR A 35 8.75 8.34 13.91
CA THR A 35 8.67 7.76 15.25
C THR A 35 7.30 7.16 15.51
N VAL A 36 7.23 6.26 16.48
CA VAL A 36 5.96 5.72 16.96
C VAL A 36 5.05 6.83 17.47
N HIS A 37 5.63 7.85 18.09
CA HIS A 37 4.87 8.99 18.62
C HIS A 37 4.13 9.74 17.51
N GLU A 38 4.81 10.01 16.38
CA GLU A 38 4.17 10.65 15.22
C GLU A 38 3.00 9.81 14.68
N ALA A 39 3.21 8.50 14.56
CA ALA A 39 2.16 7.59 14.09
C ALA A 39 0.95 7.60 15.02
N LEU A 40 1.18 7.58 16.32
CA LEU A 40 0.11 7.62 17.32
C LEU A 40 -0.63 8.96 17.33
N GLN A 41 0.09 10.06 17.12
CA GLN A 41 -0.53 11.39 17.02
C GLN A 41 -1.46 11.47 15.81
N GLU A 42 -1.04 10.98 14.66
CA GLU A 42 -1.90 10.95 13.47
C GLU A 42 -3.14 10.10 13.72
N ALA A 43 -2.97 8.94 14.34
CA ALA A 43 -4.08 8.04 14.65
C ALA A 43 -5.11 8.68 15.58
N ARG A 44 -4.66 9.55 16.50
CA ARG A 44 -5.56 10.28 17.41
C ARG A 44 -6.29 11.43 16.72
N GLN A 45 -5.66 12.06 15.73
CA GLN A 45 -6.20 13.23 15.04
C GLN A 45 -7.10 12.86 13.88
N CYS A 46 -6.89 11.71 13.28
CA CYS A 46 -7.63 11.28 12.08
C CYS A 46 -8.53 10.09 12.42
N PRO A 47 -9.83 10.16 12.09
CA PRO A 47 -10.70 9.00 12.28
C PRO A 47 -10.25 7.85 11.38
N PRO A 48 -10.50 6.59 11.79
CA PRO A 48 -10.19 5.45 10.95
C PRO A 48 -10.92 5.54 9.61
N ALA A 49 -10.19 5.34 8.51
CA ALA A 49 -10.79 5.30 7.19
C ALA A 49 -11.31 3.91 6.90
N LEU A 50 -12.50 3.85 6.26
CA LEU A 50 -12.97 2.59 5.70
C LEU A 50 -12.28 2.39 4.36
N VAL A 51 -11.45 1.35 4.27
CA VAL A 51 -10.70 1.05 3.06
C VAL A 51 -11.09 -0.33 2.58
N GLU A 52 -11.81 -0.39 1.47
CA GLU A 52 -12.12 -1.65 0.80
C GLU A 52 -11.37 -1.71 -0.53
N PRO A 53 -10.45 -2.66 -0.72
CA PRO A 53 -9.84 -2.86 -2.02
C PRO A 53 -10.87 -3.42 -3.00
N HIS A 54 -10.82 -2.96 -4.25
CA HIS A 54 -11.72 -3.38 -5.31
C HIS A 54 -10.92 -4.11 -6.39
N PRO A 55 -11.11 -5.44 -6.54
CA PRO A 55 -10.41 -6.19 -7.59
C PRO A 55 -11.08 -6.02 -8.94
N PHE A 56 -10.26 -5.91 -10.00
CA PHE A 56 -10.76 -5.96 -11.37
C PHE A 56 -9.66 -6.51 -12.28
N ASP A 57 -10.06 -6.93 -13.48
CA ASP A 57 -9.12 -7.41 -14.48
C ASP A 57 -9.07 -6.44 -15.66
N GLN A 58 -7.87 -6.17 -16.13
CA GLN A 58 -7.64 -5.33 -17.30
C GLN A 58 -6.52 -5.94 -18.13
N ASP A 59 -6.80 -6.21 -19.41
CA ASP A 59 -5.84 -6.79 -20.36
C ASP A 59 -5.19 -8.09 -19.83
N GLY A 60 -6.00 -8.94 -19.18
CA GLY A 60 -5.54 -10.19 -18.58
C GLY A 60 -4.78 -10.04 -17.29
N GLN A 61 -4.68 -8.80 -16.76
CA GLN A 61 -3.97 -8.49 -15.54
C GLN A 61 -4.96 -8.30 -14.39
N ARG A 62 -4.76 -9.03 -13.27
CA ARG A 62 -5.51 -8.79 -12.04
C ARG A 62 -4.97 -7.55 -11.34
N ILE A 63 -5.88 -6.61 -11.06
CA ILE A 63 -5.55 -5.35 -10.40
C ILE A 63 -6.41 -5.20 -9.16
N LEU A 64 -5.79 -4.72 -8.09
CA LEU A 64 -6.47 -4.38 -6.85
C LEU A 64 -6.38 -2.86 -6.70
N CYS A 65 -7.52 -2.16 -6.72
CA CYS A 65 -7.52 -0.70 -6.59
C CYS A 65 -8.10 -0.26 -5.25
N TYR A 66 -7.75 0.96 -4.86
CA TYR A 66 -8.11 1.56 -3.58
C TYR A 66 -8.88 2.86 -3.80
N PRO A 67 -9.59 3.37 -2.78
CA PRO A 67 -10.33 4.63 -2.93
C PRO A 67 -9.47 5.75 -3.50
N GLY A 68 -10.03 6.51 -4.44
CA GLY A 68 -9.33 7.55 -5.20
C GLY A 68 -8.91 7.12 -6.59
N ASP A 69 -8.91 5.81 -6.87
CA ASP A 69 -8.63 5.29 -8.20
C ASP A 69 -9.88 5.44 -9.09
N PRO A 70 -9.73 5.79 -10.39
CA PRO A 70 -10.89 5.92 -11.29
C PRO A 70 -11.77 4.67 -11.38
N GLN A 71 -11.22 3.48 -11.16
CA GLN A 71 -11.97 2.23 -11.20
C GLN A 71 -12.58 1.83 -9.85
N HIS A 72 -12.30 2.59 -8.80
CA HIS A 72 -12.86 2.33 -7.48
C HIS A 72 -14.20 3.04 -7.32
N PRO A 73 -15.21 2.41 -6.67
CA PRO A 73 -16.51 3.06 -6.43
C PRO A 73 -16.42 4.35 -5.61
N VAL A 74 -15.41 4.45 -4.74
CA VAL A 74 -15.20 5.66 -3.93
C VAL A 74 -14.16 6.55 -4.61
N ALA A 75 -14.57 7.75 -4.99
CA ALA A 75 -13.73 8.68 -5.76
C ALA A 75 -12.67 9.38 -4.92
N SER A 76 -12.90 9.59 -3.63
CA SER A 76 -11.96 10.30 -2.77
C SER A 76 -10.93 9.36 -2.17
N ARG A 77 -9.68 9.84 -2.06
CA ARG A 77 -8.60 9.04 -1.48
C ARG A 77 -8.83 8.82 0.01
N ALA A 78 -8.61 7.58 0.46
CA ALA A 78 -8.70 7.23 1.87
C ALA A 78 -7.34 7.17 2.55
N MET A 79 -6.26 7.03 1.78
CA MET A 79 -4.91 6.90 2.30
C MET A 79 -3.88 7.32 1.26
N ARG A 80 -2.64 7.55 1.72
CA ARG A 80 -1.52 7.90 0.84
C ARG A 80 -1.02 6.68 0.10
N GLY A 81 -0.29 6.92 -0.98
CA GLY A 81 0.42 5.89 -1.71
C GLY A 81 -0.28 5.48 -3.00
N PRO A 82 0.12 4.35 -3.56
CA PRO A 82 -0.45 3.88 -4.81
C PRO A 82 -1.93 3.54 -4.65
N THR A 83 -2.71 3.85 -5.68
CA THR A 83 -4.13 3.47 -5.71
C THR A 83 -4.35 2.16 -6.44
N ARG A 84 -3.32 1.59 -7.05
CA ARG A 84 -3.38 0.30 -7.76
C ARG A 84 -2.20 -0.58 -7.41
N LEU A 85 -2.49 -1.84 -7.12
CA LEU A 85 -1.49 -2.89 -7.02
C LEU A 85 -1.83 -3.96 -8.06
N LEU A 86 -0.86 -4.28 -8.91
CA LEU A 86 -1.01 -5.31 -9.94
C LEU A 86 -0.48 -6.62 -9.38
N LEU A 87 -1.21 -7.69 -9.63
CA LEU A 87 -0.74 -9.03 -9.25
C LEU A 87 0.11 -9.59 -10.40
N VAL A 88 1.43 -9.59 -10.19
CA VAL A 88 2.41 -10.02 -11.19
C VAL A 88 3.18 -11.23 -10.63
N ARG A 89 3.01 -12.38 -11.25
CA ARG A 89 3.67 -13.63 -10.83
C ARG A 89 3.48 -13.93 -9.34
N GLY A 90 2.24 -13.74 -8.87
CA GLY A 90 1.91 -13.99 -7.48
C GLY A 90 2.30 -12.91 -6.49
N ARG A 91 2.85 -11.78 -6.96
CA ARG A 91 3.28 -10.66 -6.10
C ARG A 91 2.56 -9.38 -6.48
N PHE A 92 2.24 -8.57 -5.49
CA PHE A 92 1.62 -7.26 -5.72
C PHE A 92 2.69 -6.22 -6.02
N VAL A 93 2.49 -5.47 -7.11
CA VAL A 93 3.42 -4.46 -7.59
C VAL A 93 2.63 -3.19 -7.89
N PRO A 94 3.03 -2.00 -7.36
CA PRO A 94 2.41 -0.75 -7.78
C PRO A 94 2.51 -0.57 -9.29
N GLN A 95 1.54 0.11 -9.90
CA GLN A 95 1.52 0.31 -11.34
C GLN A 95 2.78 0.97 -11.88
N SER A 96 3.36 1.89 -11.12
CA SER A 96 4.59 2.58 -11.50
C SER A 96 5.87 1.82 -11.11
N GLY A 97 5.74 0.64 -10.51
CA GLY A 97 6.88 -0.21 -10.13
C GLY A 97 7.14 -0.23 -8.63
N MET A 98 8.04 -1.14 -8.21
CA MET A 98 8.36 -1.34 -6.79
C MET A 98 8.97 -0.11 -6.14
N THR A 99 9.65 0.74 -6.90
CA THR A 99 10.28 1.95 -6.35
C THR A 99 9.27 2.91 -5.74
N GLU A 100 8.02 2.87 -6.19
CA GLU A 100 6.95 3.69 -5.60
C GLU A 100 6.76 3.39 -4.11
N LEU A 101 6.99 2.16 -3.70
CA LEU A 101 6.86 1.76 -2.29
C LEU A 101 7.96 2.34 -1.40
N LEU A 102 9.08 2.73 -2.01
CA LEU A 102 10.28 3.18 -1.29
C LEU A 102 10.41 4.71 -1.22
N ASP A 103 9.63 5.42 -2.02
CA ASP A 103 9.68 6.87 -2.11
C ASP A 103 8.96 7.56 -0.95
#